data_05ddfb435fd84f04ded6577b6b7820c0
#
_entry.id   05ddfb435fd84f04ded6577b6b7820c0
#
_cell.length_a   1.000
_cell.length_b   1.000
_cell.length_c   1.000
_cell.angle_alpha   90.00
_cell.angle_beta   90.00
_cell.angle_gamma   90.00
#
_symmetry.space_group_name_H-M   'P 1'
#
loop_
_entity.id
_entity.type
_entity.pdbx_description
1 polymer ?
#
loop_
_entity_poly.entity_id
_entity_poly.type
_entity_poly.pdbx_seq_one_letter_code
_entity_poly.pdbx_strand_id
1 'polypeptide(L)'
;MIIKCPECELQVSDKAAFCPHCGYVITKTKVYSPKRNPNKRRRLPNGFGSIVLLKNKNLRKPYRALVTVRKTPDGKFIRKPLKPDAYFKTYNEAYEALLDYNRSPYDIDIKSLTMQEVFDRWFEDYKRGLKGRNSERGITAAWAYCSSLYDMPINSVRVLHLKDVMENGIYVDKNGESRTPSPSTKERIKSMFNLIYDYSVANEITDRNCARMFKLSKNVIEECEALKRSHIPYTSEEQKKLWNSIKEEESWSEIVLIQCYMGWRPQELGLIELEKVDLENWEITGGMKTKAGTNRTVPIHPRIRQLVIKWYNKAQKLNSEYLFNCTDTNTARSNLKLTYDKYRRRIEALVDALDLNPDHRAHDGRNTFITMCKNAGVDEYAIKSMVGHEIYDITEKVYTKRDPQWLHNEILKIQ
;
A
#
# COMPACT_ATOMS: atom_id res chain seq x y z
N MET A 1 3.28 -81.40 36.95
CA MET A 1 4.22 -82.52 37.39
C MET A 1 5.57 -81.91 37.77
N ILE A 2 6.36 -82.62 38.53
CA ILE A 2 7.74 -82.18 38.78
C ILE A 2 8.64 -82.93 37.84
N ILE A 3 9.50 -82.21 37.13
CA ILE A 3 10.45 -82.76 36.17
C ILE A 3 11.89 -82.39 36.60
N LYS A 4 12.88 -83.09 36.06
CA LYS A 4 14.26 -82.69 36.21
C LYS A 4 14.64 -81.63 35.21
N CYS A 5 15.31 -80.58 35.64
CA CYS A 5 15.83 -79.56 34.75
C CYS A 5 16.86 -80.20 33.78
N PRO A 6 16.77 -79.97 32.48
CA PRO A 6 17.72 -80.51 31.51
C PRO A 6 19.15 -80.00 31.66
N GLU A 7 19.34 -78.83 32.34
CA GLU A 7 20.66 -78.22 32.51
C GLU A 7 21.33 -78.55 33.87
N CYS A 8 20.57 -78.43 34.96
CA CYS A 8 21.15 -78.60 36.31
C CYS A 8 20.63 -79.84 37.04
N GLU A 9 19.79 -80.64 36.44
CA GLU A 9 19.18 -81.90 36.93
C GLU A 9 18.35 -81.78 38.25
N LEU A 10 18.19 -80.58 38.79
CA LEU A 10 17.40 -80.34 39.96
C LEU A 10 15.89 -80.38 39.63
N GLN A 11 15.08 -80.70 40.62
CA GLN A 11 13.63 -80.82 40.47
C GLN A 11 12.97 -79.43 40.20
N VAL A 12 12.14 -79.33 39.23
CA VAL A 12 11.45 -78.09 38.86
C VAL A 12 10.06 -78.41 38.30
N SER A 13 9.12 -77.50 38.50
CA SER A 13 7.76 -77.65 37.91
C SER A 13 7.80 -77.61 36.37
N ASP A 14 7.10 -78.50 35.74
CA ASP A 14 6.90 -78.53 34.25
C ASP A 14 6.16 -77.28 33.73
N LYS A 15 5.51 -76.54 34.62
CA LYS A 15 4.83 -75.29 34.33
C LYS A 15 5.69 -74.03 34.57
N ALA A 16 6.89 -74.22 35.11
CA ALA A 16 7.78 -73.12 35.39
C ALA A 16 8.36 -72.56 34.06
N ALA A 17 8.33 -71.24 33.87
CA ALA A 17 8.91 -70.59 32.68
C ALA A 17 10.45 -70.78 32.67
N PHE A 18 11.08 -70.69 33.82
CA PHE A 18 12.52 -70.85 34.02
C PHE A 18 12.83 -71.75 35.18
N CYS A 19 13.94 -72.46 35.16
CA CYS A 19 14.48 -73.16 36.28
C CYS A 19 14.90 -72.16 37.36
N PRO A 20 14.39 -72.27 38.62
CA PRO A 20 14.76 -71.35 39.71
C PRO A 20 16.21 -71.52 40.14
N HIS A 21 16.89 -72.64 39.82
CA HIS A 21 18.25 -72.96 40.21
C HIS A 21 19.34 -72.51 39.27
N CYS A 22 19.07 -72.59 37.92
CA CYS A 22 20.07 -72.27 36.88
C CYS A 22 19.57 -71.32 35.79
N GLY A 23 18.30 -70.91 35.84
CA GLY A 23 17.73 -69.99 34.81
C GLY A 23 17.36 -70.61 33.46
N TYR A 24 17.55 -71.98 33.35
CA TYR A 24 17.20 -72.68 32.11
C TYR A 24 15.71 -72.53 31.75
N VAL A 25 15.40 -72.20 30.48
CA VAL A 25 14.00 -72.03 29.98
C VAL A 25 13.34 -73.38 29.86
N ILE A 26 12.39 -73.70 30.73
CA ILE A 26 11.72 -75.03 30.79
C ILE A 26 10.51 -75.05 29.79
N THR A 27 9.72 -74.05 29.81
CA THR A 27 8.62 -73.90 28.85
C THR A 27 9.01 -72.93 27.77
N LYS A 28 9.06 -73.41 26.54
CA LYS A 28 9.14 -72.53 25.38
C LYS A 28 7.82 -71.75 25.31
N THR A 29 7.75 -70.59 25.95
CA THR A 29 6.70 -69.63 25.73
C THR A 29 6.71 -69.31 24.25
N LYS A 30 5.62 -69.63 23.56
CA LYS A 30 5.43 -69.15 22.17
C LYS A 30 5.53 -67.64 22.27
N VAL A 31 6.68 -67.07 21.91
CA VAL A 31 6.83 -65.64 21.69
C VAL A 31 5.83 -65.31 20.62
N TYR A 32 4.73 -64.73 21.03
CA TYR A 32 3.73 -64.21 20.13
C TYR A 32 4.35 -62.97 19.47
N SER A 33 5.11 -63.23 18.39
CA SER A 33 5.48 -62.17 17.46
C SER A 33 4.19 -61.79 16.71
N PRO A 34 3.62 -60.61 16.94
CA PRO A 34 2.47 -60.21 16.17
C PRO A 34 2.93 -60.21 14.71
N LYS A 35 2.30 -61.04 13.88
CA LYS A 35 2.51 -60.97 12.40
C LYS A 35 2.32 -59.52 12.03
N ARG A 36 3.41 -58.78 11.80
CA ARG A 36 3.36 -57.41 11.26
C ARG A 36 2.71 -57.56 9.88
N ASN A 37 1.44 -57.18 9.83
CA ASN A 37 0.78 -57.01 8.53
C ASN A 37 1.52 -55.84 7.86
N PRO A 38 2.28 -56.10 6.76
CA PRO A 38 3.08 -55.04 6.12
C PRO A 38 2.22 -53.90 5.58
N ASN A 39 0.91 -54.08 5.50
CA ASN A 39 -0.08 -53.06 5.09
C ASN A 39 -0.77 -52.38 6.26
N LYS A 40 -0.43 -52.72 7.53
CA LYS A 40 -1.04 -52.04 8.67
C LYS A 40 -0.31 -50.76 8.93
N ARG A 41 -0.86 -49.66 8.43
CA ARG A 41 -0.36 -48.30 8.61
C ARG A 41 -0.24 -47.97 10.10
N ARG A 42 0.83 -47.26 10.48
CA ARG A 42 1.01 -46.79 11.87
C ARG A 42 -0.19 -45.93 12.24
N ARG A 43 -0.74 -46.13 13.45
CA ARG A 43 -1.73 -45.21 14.01
C ARG A 43 -1.07 -43.85 14.22
N LEU A 44 -1.67 -42.81 13.67
CA LEU A 44 -1.22 -41.44 13.92
C LEU A 44 -1.57 -41.02 15.35
N PRO A 45 -0.76 -40.17 16.01
CA PRO A 45 -1.05 -39.66 17.34
C PRO A 45 -2.43 -38.93 17.36
N ASN A 46 -3.03 -38.89 18.56
CA ASN A 46 -4.27 -38.14 18.73
C ASN A 46 -4.04 -36.67 18.46
N GLY A 47 -4.89 -36.07 17.63
CA GLY A 47 -4.78 -34.65 17.21
C GLY A 47 -3.90 -34.41 15.98
N PHE A 48 -3.06 -35.39 15.59
CA PHE A 48 -2.15 -35.23 14.45
C PHE A 48 -2.87 -35.02 13.10
N GLY A 49 -4.10 -35.45 12.99
CA GLY A 49 -4.87 -35.44 11.74
C GLY A 49 -5.15 -36.85 11.22
N SER A 50 -5.53 -36.98 9.97
CA SER A 50 -5.78 -38.30 9.35
C SER A 50 -5.50 -38.27 7.84
N ILE A 51 -5.09 -39.43 7.32
CA ILE A 51 -4.89 -39.66 5.89
C ILE A 51 -5.93 -40.65 5.43
N VAL A 52 -6.76 -40.26 4.48
CA VAL A 52 -7.84 -41.07 3.92
C VAL A 52 -7.50 -41.49 2.48
N LEU A 53 -7.55 -42.77 2.23
CA LEU A 53 -7.48 -43.30 0.84
C LEU A 53 -8.87 -43.23 0.19
N LEU A 54 -8.98 -42.51 -0.88
CA LEU A 54 -10.21 -42.43 -1.68
C LEU A 54 -10.31 -43.66 -2.54
N LYS A 55 -11.42 -44.39 -2.41
CA LYS A 55 -11.61 -45.70 -3.06
C LYS A 55 -12.03 -45.62 -4.54
N ASN A 56 -12.15 -44.43 -5.11
CA ASN A 56 -12.51 -44.26 -6.52
C ASN A 56 -11.36 -44.70 -7.43
N LYS A 57 -11.66 -45.56 -8.40
CA LYS A 57 -10.70 -46.01 -9.39
C LYS A 57 -10.26 -44.84 -10.27
N ASN A 58 -8.97 -44.70 -10.51
CA ASN A 58 -8.31 -43.73 -11.40
C ASN A 58 -8.03 -42.31 -10.87
N LEU A 59 -7.90 -42.11 -9.56
CA LEU A 59 -7.44 -40.84 -9.05
C LEU A 59 -5.91 -40.69 -9.14
N ARG A 60 -5.41 -39.60 -9.76
CA ARG A 60 -3.97 -39.28 -9.79
C ARG A 60 -3.38 -39.02 -8.39
N LYS A 61 -4.20 -38.54 -7.46
CA LYS A 61 -3.84 -38.18 -6.08
C LYS A 61 -4.88 -38.82 -5.13
N PRO A 62 -4.79 -40.11 -4.81
CA PRO A 62 -5.84 -40.84 -4.07
C PRO A 62 -5.79 -40.60 -2.53
N TYR A 63 -4.72 -40.01 -1.99
CA TYR A 63 -4.57 -39.81 -0.54
C TYR A 63 -4.98 -38.40 -0.15
N ARG A 64 -5.96 -38.30 0.75
CA ARG A 64 -6.46 -37.01 1.27
C ARG A 64 -5.94 -36.83 2.69
N ALA A 65 -5.21 -35.74 2.93
CA ALA A 65 -4.78 -35.34 4.27
C ALA A 65 -5.82 -34.42 4.93
N LEU A 66 -6.16 -34.73 6.17
CA LEU A 66 -7.08 -33.97 7.01
C LEU A 66 -6.35 -33.58 8.29
N VAL A 67 -6.37 -32.30 8.65
CA VAL A 67 -5.82 -31.80 9.92
C VAL A 67 -6.92 -31.62 10.96
N THR A 68 -6.56 -31.73 12.22
CA THR A 68 -7.46 -31.48 13.34
C THR A 68 -7.41 -30.00 13.69
N VAL A 69 -8.52 -29.27 13.51
CA VAL A 69 -8.61 -27.83 13.77
C VAL A 69 -9.00 -27.54 15.21
N ARG A 70 -9.96 -28.29 15.74
CA ARG A 70 -10.45 -28.14 17.12
C ARG A 70 -11.10 -29.41 17.63
N LYS A 71 -11.29 -29.47 18.96
CA LYS A 71 -12.05 -30.51 19.62
C LYS A 71 -13.38 -29.92 20.09
N THR A 72 -14.48 -30.64 19.85
CA THR A 72 -15.80 -30.24 20.37
C THR A 72 -15.87 -30.46 21.86
N PRO A 73 -16.80 -29.83 22.61
CA PRO A 73 -17.03 -30.14 24.04
C PRO A 73 -17.30 -31.63 24.30
N ASP A 74 -17.94 -32.33 23.38
CA ASP A 74 -18.22 -33.76 23.42
C ASP A 74 -17.01 -34.64 23.11
N GLY A 75 -15.82 -34.06 23.00
CA GLY A 75 -14.57 -34.78 22.76
C GLY A 75 -14.31 -35.20 21.31
N LYS A 76 -15.16 -34.87 20.34
CA LYS A 76 -14.97 -35.18 18.91
C LYS A 76 -14.02 -34.21 18.26
N PHE A 77 -13.13 -34.72 17.38
CA PHE A 77 -12.22 -33.88 16.59
C PHE A 77 -12.88 -33.35 15.32
N ILE A 78 -12.87 -32.04 15.14
CA ILE A 78 -13.24 -31.39 13.87
C ILE A 78 -12.01 -31.38 13.01
N ARG A 79 -12.13 -31.96 11.80
CA ARG A 79 -11.06 -32.08 10.83
C ARG A 79 -11.42 -31.32 9.57
N LYS A 80 -10.44 -30.58 9.01
CA LYS A 80 -10.54 -29.92 7.71
C LYS A 80 -9.48 -30.50 6.77
N PRO A 81 -9.71 -30.46 5.45
CA PRO A 81 -8.67 -30.79 4.47
C PRO A 81 -7.44 -29.90 4.68
N LEU A 82 -6.24 -30.49 4.60
CA LEU A 82 -5.00 -29.74 4.63
C LEU A 82 -4.97 -28.81 3.41
N LYS A 83 -4.48 -27.59 3.59
CA LYS A 83 -4.31 -26.60 2.53
C LYS A 83 -2.86 -26.08 2.55
N PRO A 84 -2.27 -25.64 1.44
CA PRO A 84 -2.92 -25.44 0.13
C PRO A 84 -3.25 -26.76 -0.60
N ASP A 85 -2.52 -27.86 -0.35
CA ASP A 85 -2.75 -29.15 -0.99
C ASP A 85 -3.34 -30.16 -0.01
N ALA A 86 -4.52 -30.69 -0.34
CA ALA A 86 -5.19 -31.72 0.44
C ALA A 86 -5.01 -33.13 -0.10
N TYR A 87 -4.62 -33.28 -1.38
CA TYR A 87 -4.59 -34.53 -2.11
C TYR A 87 -3.18 -34.85 -2.60
N PHE A 88 -2.72 -36.08 -2.37
CA PHE A 88 -1.36 -36.55 -2.62
C PHE A 88 -1.35 -37.86 -3.42
N LYS A 89 -0.24 -38.13 -4.13
CA LYS A 89 -0.07 -39.35 -4.92
C LYS A 89 0.19 -40.55 -4.01
N THR A 90 0.99 -40.33 -2.93
CA THR A 90 1.39 -41.37 -2.02
C THR A 90 0.98 -41.08 -0.60
N TYR A 91 0.89 -42.11 0.24
CA TYR A 91 0.66 -41.96 1.67
C TYR A 91 1.78 -41.16 2.37
N ASN A 92 3.03 -41.38 1.93
CA ASN A 92 4.19 -40.71 2.52
C ASN A 92 4.18 -39.22 2.26
N GLU A 93 3.85 -38.78 1.05
CA GLU A 93 3.68 -37.35 0.73
C GLU A 93 2.61 -36.71 1.63
N ALA A 94 1.46 -37.38 1.81
CA ALA A 94 0.39 -36.89 2.68
C ALA A 94 0.81 -36.87 4.16
N TYR A 95 1.64 -37.81 4.58
CA TYR A 95 2.18 -37.88 5.94
C TYR A 95 3.20 -36.77 6.20
N GLU A 96 4.13 -36.55 5.28
CA GLU A 96 5.11 -35.47 5.37
C GLU A 96 4.41 -34.09 5.43
N ALA A 97 3.43 -33.85 4.60
CA ALA A 97 2.64 -32.62 4.63
C ALA A 97 1.90 -32.42 5.96
N LEU A 98 1.36 -33.50 6.57
CA LEU A 98 0.76 -33.44 7.91
C LEU A 98 1.82 -33.22 9.02
N LEU A 99 3.01 -33.81 8.85
CA LEU A 99 4.11 -33.65 9.78
C LEU A 99 4.60 -32.18 9.80
N ASP A 100 4.75 -31.59 8.63
CA ASP A 100 5.15 -30.18 8.49
C ASP A 100 4.09 -29.25 9.06
N TYR A 101 2.80 -29.53 8.82
CA TYR A 101 1.73 -28.80 9.46
C TYR A 101 1.78 -28.90 11.00
N ASN A 102 2.05 -30.09 11.57
CA ASN A 102 2.10 -30.27 13.02
C ASN A 102 3.39 -29.71 13.66
N ARG A 103 4.48 -29.55 12.89
CA ARG A 103 5.71 -28.85 13.34
C ARG A 103 5.52 -27.35 13.43
N SER A 104 4.80 -26.78 12.50
CA SER A 104 4.48 -25.35 12.45
C SER A 104 3.00 -25.16 12.07
N PRO A 105 2.07 -25.34 13.05
CA PRO A 105 0.64 -25.19 12.77
C PRO A 105 0.32 -23.79 12.29
N TYR A 106 -0.47 -23.69 11.23
CA TYR A 106 -0.95 -22.44 10.68
C TYR A 106 -2.47 -22.48 10.49
N ASP A 107 -3.09 -21.32 10.46
CA ASP A 107 -4.51 -21.23 10.11
C ASP A 107 -4.70 -21.60 8.63
N ILE A 108 -5.38 -22.72 8.41
CA ILE A 108 -5.60 -23.30 7.08
C ILE A 108 -6.46 -22.37 6.22
N ASP A 109 -7.38 -21.65 6.83
CA ASP A 109 -8.26 -20.75 6.13
C ASP A 109 -7.48 -19.51 5.67
N ILE A 110 -6.54 -19.01 6.48
CA ILE A 110 -5.67 -17.88 6.13
C ILE A 110 -4.70 -18.23 4.99
N LYS A 111 -4.01 -19.37 5.04
CA LYS A 111 -3.04 -19.76 3.98
C LYS A 111 -3.68 -20.13 2.63
N SER A 112 -4.99 -20.21 2.54
CA SER A 112 -5.71 -20.51 1.30
C SER A 112 -6.42 -19.31 0.70
N LEU A 113 -6.23 -18.10 1.26
CA LEU A 113 -6.87 -16.91 0.76
C LEU A 113 -6.48 -16.63 -0.69
N THR A 114 -7.47 -16.25 -1.49
CA THR A 114 -7.25 -15.76 -2.85
C THR A 114 -6.64 -14.37 -2.83
N MET A 115 -6.06 -13.96 -3.95
CA MET A 115 -5.54 -12.59 -4.09
C MET A 115 -6.61 -11.53 -3.88
N GLN A 116 -7.87 -11.81 -4.29
CA GLN A 116 -9.00 -10.89 -4.05
C GLN A 116 -9.32 -10.78 -2.55
N GLU A 117 -9.43 -11.91 -1.84
CA GLU A 117 -9.70 -11.90 -0.40
C GLU A 117 -8.61 -11.19 0.41
N VAL A 118 -7.35 -11.36 0.00
CA VAL A 118 -6.21 -10.66 0.62
C VAL A 118 -6.24 -9.17 0.30
N PHE A 119 -6.52 -8.82 -0.97
CA PHE A 119 -6.66 -7.43 -1.38
C PHE A 119 -7.76 -6.73 -0.56
N ASP A 120 -8.93 -7.33 -0.40
CA ASP A 120 -10.05 -6.74 0.32
C ASP A 120 -9.70 -6.47 1.78
N ARG A 121 -9.05 -7.44 2.46
CA ARG A 121 -8.59 -7.29 3.85
C ARG A 121 -7.55 -6.18 3.98
N TRP A 122 -6.52 -6.22 3.15
CA TRP A 122 -5.48 -5.20 3.12
C TRP A 122 -6.04 -3.82 2.81
N PHE A 123 -6.94 -3.73 1.85
CA PHE A 123 -7.47 -2.46 1.37
C PHE A 123 -8.36 -1.77 2.43
N GLU A 124 -9.11 -2.54 3.21
CA GLU A 124 -9.84 -1.99 4.35
C GLU A 124 -8.90 -1.36 5.40
N ASP A 125 -7.78 -2.02 5.73
CA ASP A 125 -6.79 -1.47 6.64
C ASP A 125 -6.06 -0.28 6.03
N TYR A 126 -5.69 -0.36 4.76
CA TYR A 126 -5.02 0.70 4.02
C TYR A 126 -5.87 1.99 3.96
N LYS A 127 -7.16 1.87 3.72
CA LYS A 127 -8.09 3.01 3.68
C LYS A 127 -8.13 3.79 4.99
N ARG A 128 -8.02 3.12 6.14
CA ARG A 128 -8.03 3.79 7.46
C ARG A 128 -6.88 4.78 7.64
N GLY A 129 -5.76 4.53 6.98
CA GLY A 129 -4.58 5.41 7.01
C GLY A 129 -4.61 6.55 5.98
N LEU A 130 -5.58 6.57 5.06
CA LEU A 130 -5.62 7.54 3.98
C LEU A 130 -6.28 8.86 4.42
N LYS A 131 -5.62 9.97 4.08
CA LYS A 131 -6.16 11.33 4.28
C LYS A 131 -7.09 11.81 3.15
N GLY A 132 -7.23 11.04 2.06
CA GLY A 132 -8.04 11.48 0.91
C GLY A 132 -8.34 10.37 -0.11
N ARG A 133 -9.43 10.54 -0.86
CA ARG A 133 -9.98 9.56 -1.80
C ARG A 133 -9.14 9.32 -3.06
N ASN A 134 -8.16 10.17 -3.38
CA ASN A 134 -7.37 10.02 -4.61
C ASN A 134 -6.45 8.79 -4.57
N SER A 135 -5.86 8.51 -3.41
CA SER A 135 -5.05 7.29 -3.23
C SER A 135 -5.90 6.03 -3.32
N GLU A 136 -7.10 6.04 -2.72
CA GLU A 136 -8.07 4.96 -2.82
C GLU A 136 -8.44 4.69 -4.29
N ARG A 137 -8.87 5.72 -5.03
CA ARG A 137 -9.17 5.60 -6.47
C ARG A 137 -8.01 5.08 -7.28
N GLY A 138 -6.79 5.54 -6.97
CA GLY A 138 -5.58 5.10 -7.65
C GLY A 138 -5.28 3.61 -7.44
N ILE A 139 -5.48 3.09 -6.23
CA ILE A 139 -5.31 1.67 -5.92
C ILE A 139 -6.40 0.83 -6.58
N THR A 140 -7.67 1.26 -6.47
CA THR A 140 -8.79 0.56 -7.11
C THR A 140 -8.62 0.47 -8.64
N ALA A 141 -8.18 1.56 -9.27
CA ALA A 141 -7.89 1.58 -10.70
C ALA A 141 -6.72 0.64 -11.08
N ALA A 142 -5.68 0.57 -10.25
CA ALA A 142 -4.57 -0.36 -10.47
C ALA A 142 -5.00 -1.83 -10.27
N TRP A 143 -5.82 -2.11 -9.26
CA TRP A 143 -6.34 -3.45 -8.99
C TRP A 143 -7.22 -3.97 -10.12
N ALA A 144 -7.98 -3.12 -10.80
CA ALA A 144 -8.83 -3.50 -11.91
C ALA A 144 -8.07 -4.18 -13.08
N TYR A 145 -6.77 -3.92 -13.24
CA TYR A 145 -5.91 -4.62 -14.21
C TYR A 145 -5.47 -6.02 -13.76
N CYS A 146 -5.73 -6.39 -12.50
CA CYS A 146 -5.24 -7.62 -11.89
C CYS A 146 -6.25 -8.77 -11.90
N SER A 147 -7.29 -8.70 -12.73
CA SER A 147 -8.41 -9.65 -12.74
C SER A 147 -7.99 -11.12 -12.91
N SER A 148 -6.91 -11.39 -13.66
CA SER A 148 -6.37 -12.75 -13.82
C SER A 148 -5.82 -13.36 -12.52
N LEU A 149 -5.58 -12.56 -11.49
CA LEU A 149 -5.08 -13.02 -10.19
C LEU A 149 -6.17 -13.21 -9.14
N TYR A 150 -7.37 -12.69 -9.34
CA TYR A 150 -8.39 -12.59 -8.28
C TYR A 150 -8.66 -13.92 -7.57
N ASP A 151 -8.87 -14.98 -8.33
CA ASP A 151 -9.21 -16.31 -7.80
C ASP A 151 -7.98 -17.17 -7.48
N MET A 152 -6.77 -16.66 -7.74
CA MET A 152 -5.56 -17.40 -7.44
C MET A 152 -5.25 -17.35 -5.94
N PRO A 153 -5.01 -18.50 -5.28
CA PRO A 153 -4.46 -18.48 -3.91
C PRO A 153 -3.14 -17.71 -3.87
N ILE A 154 -2.98 -16.75 -2.93
CA ILE A 154 -1.79 -15.89 -2.87
C ILE A 154 -0.48 -16.68 -2.83
N ASN A 155 -0.48 -17.82 -2.14
CA ASN A 155 0.69 -18.70 -2.04
C ASN A 155 1.03 -19.45 -3.35
N SER A 156 0.11 -19.46 -4.31
CA SER A 156 0.32 -20.04 -5.65
C SER A 156 0.81 -18.98 -6.66
N VAL A 157 0.68 -17.71 -6.33
CA VAL A 157 1.14 -16.61 -7.20
C VAL A 157 2.66 -16.60 -7.27
N ARG A 158 3.20 -16.49 -8.47
CA ARG A 158 4.63 -16.40 -8.76
C ARG A 158 4.98 -15.05 -9.37
N VAL A 159 6.25 -14.70 -9.33
CA VAL A 159 6.77 -13.46 -9.94
C VAL A 159 6.32 -13.30 -11.39
N LEU A 160 6.25 -14.40 -12.15
CA LEU A 160 5.79 -14.37 -13.55
C LEU A 160 4.34 -13.89 -13.67
N HIS A 161 3.45 -14.32 -12.79
CA HIS A 161 2.05 -13.87 -12.79
C HIS A 161 1.94 -12.37 -12.51
N LEU A 162 2.75 -11.84 -11.57
CA LEU A 162 2.77 -10.42 -11.26
C LEU A 162 3.32 -9.57 -12.40
N LYS A 163 4.35 -10.06 -13.10
CA LYS A 163 4.90 -9.42 -14.30
C LYS A 163 3.91 -9.45 -15.45
N ASP A 164 3.25 -10.58 -15.69
CA ASP A 164 2.26 -10.73 -16.76
C ASP A 164 1.11 -9.73 -16.61
N VAL A 165 0.59 -9.53 -15.39
CA VAL A 165 -0.43 -8.50 -15.13
C VAL A 165 0.05 -7.10 -15.48
N MET A 166 1.32 -6.78 -15.20
CA MET A 166 1.85 -5.46 -15.52
C MET A 166 2.05 -5.24 -17.02
N GLU A 167 2.35 -6.31 -17.77
CA GLU A 167 2.59 -6.24 -19.20
C GLU A 167 1.29 -6.42 -20.01
N ASN A 168 0.47 -7.39 -19.63
CA ASN A 168 -0.69 -7.87 -20.37
C ASN A 168 -2.02 -7.69 -19.65
N GLY A 169 -2.03 -7.08 -18.46
CA GLY A 169 -3.26 -6.84 -17.72
C GLY A 169 -4.25 -6.01 -18.53
N ILE A 170 -5.51 -6.42 -18.54
CA ILE A 170 -6.56 -5.74 -19.28
C ILE A 170 -7.62 -5.23 -18.30
N TYR A 171 -7.95 -3.97 -18.43
CA TYR A 171 -9.11 -3.36 -17.80
C TYR A 171 -10.15 -3.03 -18.86
N VAL A 172 -11.37 -3.50 -18.70
CA VAL A 172 -12.50 -3.13 -19.55
C VAL A 172 -13.26 -2.00 -18.88
N ASP A 173 -13.34 -0.85 -19.54
CA ASP A 173 -14.03 0.31 -19.00
C ASP A 173 -15.56 0.20 -19.15
N LYS A 174 -16.29 1.20 -18.65
CA LYS A 174 -17.77 1.23 -18.68
C LYS A 174 -18.36 1.25 -20.09
N ASN A 175 -17.56 1.64 -21.08
CA ASN A 175 -17.95 1.69 -22.49
C ASN A 175 -17.62 0.38 -23.23
N GLY A 176 -17.02 -0.60 -22.55
CA GLY A 176 -16.58 -1.86 -23.15
C GLY A 176 -15.21 -1.78 -23.85
N GLU A 177 -14.48 -0.67 -23.70
CA GLU A 177 -13.13 -0.53 -24.28
C GLU A 177 -12.09 -1.23 -23.40
N SER A 178 -11.26 -2.02 -24.04
CA SER A 178 -10.12 -2.69 -23.38
C SER A 178 -8.92 -1.75 -23.32
N ARG A 179 -8.34 -1.61 -22.11
CA ARG A 179 -7.16 -0.77 -21.88
C ARG A 179 -6.05 -1.58 -21.21
N THR A 180 -4.83 -1.36 -21.65
CA THR A 180 -3.62 -1.87 -21.01
C THR A 180 -3.03 -0.85 -20.03
N PRO A 181 -2.27 -1.26 -19.00
CA PRO A 181 -1.73 -0.34 -18.03
C PRO A 181 -0.64 0.57 -18.65
N SER A 182 -0.81 1.88 -18.50
CA SER A 182 0.25 2.86 -18.84
C SER A 182 1.49 2.65 -17.97
N PRO A 183 2.67 3.17 -18.34
CA PRO A 183 3.88 3.07 -17.54
C PRO A 183 3.69 3.49 -16.08
N SER A 184 3.02 4.63 -15.84
CA SER A 184 2.71 5.10 -14.48
C SER A 184 1.72 4.19 -13.73
N THR A 185 0.82 3.51 -14.47
CA THR A 185 -0.08 2.50 -13.89
C THR A 185 0.70 1.25 -13.52
N LYS A 186 1.69 0.81 -14.31
CA LYS A 186 2.60 -0.30 -14.00
C LYS A 186 3.39 -0.04 -12.71
N GLU A 187 3.93 1.18 -12.53
CA GLU A 187 4.58 1.61 -11.28
C GLU A 187 3.63 1.49 -10.08
N ARG A 188 2.38 1.92 -10.25
CA ARG A 188 1.36 1.86 -9.20
C ARG A 188 0.96 0.43 -8.86
N ILE A 189 0.77 -0.44 -9.87
CA ILE A 189 0.50 -1.87 -9.69
C ILE A 189 1.67 -2.52 -8.92
N LYS A 190 2.90 -2.21 -9.28
CA LYS A 190 4.09 -2.73 -8.59
C LYS A 190 4.15 -2.29 -7.13
N SER A 191 3.86 -1.02 -6.86
CA SER A 191 3.82 -0.47 -5.49
C SER A 191 2.68 -1.11 -4.68
N MET A 192 1.51 -1.27 -5.28
CA MET A 192 0.37 -1.94 -4.67
C MET A 192 0.68 -3.40 -4.31
N PHE A 193 1.30 -4.17 -5.22
CA PHE A 193 1.73 -5.53 -4.92
C PHE A 193 2.72 -5.60 -3.76
N ASN A 194 3.68 -4.67 -3.69
CA ASN A 194 4.60 -4.61 -2.54
C ASN A 194 3.83 -4.46 -1.22
N LEU A 195 2.85 -3.56 -1.16
CA LEU A 195 2.04 -3.31 0.04
C LEU A 195 1.15 -4.50 0.40
N ILE A 196 0.49 -5.14 -0.57
CA ILE A 196 -0.33 -6.34 -0.35
C ILE A 196 0.52 -7.48 0.22
N TYR A 197 1.70 -7.71 -0.36
CA TYR A 197 2.58 -8.77 0.12
C TYR A 197 3.26 -8.44 1.44
N ASP A 198 3.59 -7.18 1.73
CA ASP A 198 4.10 -6.76 3.05
C ASP A 198 3.03 -7.00 4.13
N TYR A 199 1.77 -6.65 3.86
CA TYR A 199 0.64 -6.97 4.72
C TYR A 199 0.48 -8.50 4.91
N SER A 200 0.60 -9.24 3.82
CA SER A 200 0.44 -10.69 3.84
C SER A 200 1.52 -11.40 4.65
N VAL A 201 2.75 -10.91 4.59
CA VAL A 201 3.86 -11.41 5.42
C VAL A 201 3.65 -11.03 6.88
N ALA A 202 3.28 -9.78 7.17
CA ALA A 202 3.02 -9.31 8.53
C ALA A 202 1.86 -10.04 9.22
N ASN A 203 0.89 -10.55 8.44
CA ASN A 203 -0.25 -11.33 8.94
C ASN A 203 -0.09 -12.86 8.72
N GLU A 204 1.12 -13.34 8.46
CA GLU A 204 1.45 -14.77 8.30
C GLU A 204 0.64 -15.50 7.21
N ILE A 205 0.05 -14.75 6.26
CA ILE A 205 -0.69 -15.29 5.12
C ILE A 205 0.27 -15.93 4.12
N THR A 206 1.44 -15.32 3.90
CA THR A 206 2.52 -15.81 3.06
C THR A 206 3.87 -15.63 3.75
N ASP A 207 4.83 -16.48 3.41
CA ASP A 207 6.15 -16.47 4.04
C ASP A 207 7.12 -15.47 3.41
N ARG A 208 6.79 -14.90 2.24
CA ARG A 208 7.67 -14.00 1.49
C ARG A 208 6.93 -12.99 0.62
N ASN A 209 7.53 -11.85 0.42
CA ASN A 209 7.05 -10.85 -0.53
C ASN A 209 7.60 -11.12 -1.94
N CYS A 210 6.79 -11.79 -2.78
CA CYS A 210 7.14 -12.06 -4.17
C CYS A 210 7.29 -10.78 -5.02
N ALA A 211 6.58 -9.72 -4.66
CA ALA A 211 6.66 -8.47 -5.40
C ALA A 211 8.02 -7.77 -5.23
N ARG A 212 8.72 -7.93 -4.12
CA ARG A 212 10.08 -7.37 -3.93
C ARG A 212 11.17 -8.14 -4.66
N MET A 213 10.88 -9.34 -5.18
CA MET A 213 11.85 -10.19 -5.87
C MET A 213 12.16 -9.76 -7.30
N PHE A 214 11.50 -8.75 -7.84
CA PHE A 214 11.76 -8.21 -9.17
C PHE A 214 11.66 -6.69 -9.19
N LYS A 215 12.27 -6.08 -10.19
CA LYS A 215 12.18 -4.63 -10.48
C LYS A 215 11.39 -4.42 -11.77
N LEU A 216 10.87 -3.22 -11.96
CA LEU A 216 10.34 -2.79 -13.26
C LEU A 216 11.43 -2.90 -14.33
N SER A 217 11.05 -3.19 -15.56
CA SER A 217 12.00 -3.20 -16.68
C SER A 217 12.55 -1.78 -16.90
N LYS A 218 13.77 -1.69 -17.41
CA LYS A 218 14.40 -0.40 -17.73
C LYS A 218 13.53 0.42 -18.69
N ASN A 219 12.96 -0.22 -19.71
CA ASN A 219 12.07 0.44 -20.67
C ASN A 219 10.87 1.10 -20.00
N VAL A 220 10.20 0.41 -19.05
CA VAL A 220 9.07 1.01 -18.30
C VAL A 220 9.53 2.20 -17.47
N ILE A 221 10.71 2.12 -16.86
CA ILE A 221 11.27 3.24 -16.08
C ILE A 221 11.57 4.43 -16.99
N GLU A 222 12.25 4.19 -18.11
CA GLU A 222 12.59 5.20 -19.11
C GLU A 222 11.33 5.84 -19.72
N GLU A 223 10.31 5.05 -20.05
CA GLU A 223 9.01 5.55 -20.52
C GLU A 223 8.30 6.38 -19.43
N CYS A 224 8.35 5.95 -18.16
CA CYS A 224 7.80 6.75 -17.06
C CYS A 224 8.55 8.08 -16.91
N GLU A 225 9.87 8.08 -17.06
CA GLU A 225 10.68 9.29 -16.99
C GLU A 225 10.41 10.22 -18.17
N ALA A 226 10.30 9.68 -19.39
CA ALA A 226 9.98 10.44 -20.59
C ALA A 226 8.56 11.06 -20.52
N LEU A 227 7.62 10.39 -19.86
CA LEU A 227 6.26 10.91 -19.66
C LEU A 227 6.13 11.85 -18.45
N LYS A 228 7.15 11.93 -17.59
CA LYS A 228 7.20 12.92 -16.51
C LYS A 228 7.36 14.30 -17.14
N ARG A 229 6.26 15.02 -17.26
CA ARG A 229 6.31 16.42 -17.65
C ARG A 229 7.06 17.21 -16.59
N SER A 230 8.12 17.90 -16.99
CA SER A 230 8.76 18.90 -16.14
C SER A 230 7.80 20.05 -15.90
N HIS A 231 7.69 20.53 -14.67
CA HIS A 231 7.00 21.78 -14.39
C HIS A 231 7.82 22.93 -14.97
N ILE A 232 7.19 23.77 -15.76
CA ILE A 232 7.83 24.89 -16.48
C ILE A 232 7.55 26.17 -15.68
N PRO A 233 8.57 26.90 -15.20
CA PRO A 233 8.33 28.18 -14.55
C PRO A 233 7.85 29.21 -15.59
N TYR A 234 6.94 30.10 -15.20
CA TYR A 234 6.57 31.25 -16.02
C TYR A 234 7.80 32.12 -16.25
N THR A 235 8.08 32.43 -17.51
CA THR A 235 9.15 33.35 -17.90
C THR A 235 8.86 34.78 -17.42
N SER A 236 9.87 35.64 -17.43
CA SER A 236 9.68 37.07 -17.07
C SER A 236 8.71 37.77 -18.04
N GLU A 237 8.66 37.37 -19.31
CA GLU A 237 7.72 37.90 -20.29
C GLU A 237 6.29 37.43 -20.01
N GLU A 238 6.08 36.18 -19.73
CA GLU A 238 4.78 35.65 -19.36
C GLU A 238 4.27 36.25 -18.04
N GLN A 239 5.15 36.44 -17.06
CA GLN A 239 4.78 37.15 -15.84
C GLN A 239 4.35 38.60 -16.13
N LYS A 240 5.03 39.31 -17.06
CA LYS A 240 4.58 40.65 -17.53
C LYS A 240 3.21 40.58 -18.17
N LYS A 241 2.95 39.58 -19.03
CA LYS A 241 1.60 39.38 -19.62
C LYS A 241 0.54 39.17 -18.55
N LEU A 242 0.83 38.37 -17.53
CA LEU A 242 -0.07 38.15 -16.36
C LEU A 242 -0.33 39.47 -15.62
N TRP A 243 0.72 40.25 -15.29
CA TRP A 243 0.56 41.55 -14.65
C TRP A 243 -0.25 42.54 -15.46
N ASN A 244 -0.02 42.63 -16.77
CA ASN A 244 -0.72 43.53 -17.68
C ASN A 244 -2.19 43.12 -17.89
N SER A 245 -2.55 41.88 -17.63
CA SER A 245 -3.93 41.39 -17.76
C SER A 245 -4.80 41.67 -16.54
N ILE A 246 -4.21 42.19 -15.45
CA ILE A 246 -4.96 42.57 -14.26
C ILE A 246 -5.82 43.80 -14.58
N LYS A 247 -7.13 43.67 -14.38
CA LYS A 247 -8.13 44.72 -14.58
C LYS A 247 -8.69 45.11 -13.21
N GLU A 248 -9.49 46.20 -13.19
CA GLU A 248 -10.26 46.57 -12.01
C GLU A 248 -11.20 45.45 -11.55
N GLU A 249 -11.81 44.76 -12.51
CA GLU A 249 -12.56 43.55 -12.27
C GLU A 249 -11.58 42.39 -12.00
N GLU A 250 -12.08 41.34 -11.32
CA GLU A 250 -11.29 40.21 -10.92
C GLU A 250 -10.68 39.43 -12.08
N SER A 251 -9.40 39.17 -12.01
CA SER A 251 -8.66 38.37 -12.97
C SER A 251 -8.08 37.12 -12.35
N TRP A 252 -8.21 35.98 -13.01
CA TRP A 252 -7.55 34.74 -12.59
C TRP A 252 -6.03 34.84 -12.62
N SER A 253 -5.47 35.78 -13.38
CA SER A 253 -4.05 36.12 -13.37
C SER A 253 -3.55 36.52 -11.99
N GLU A 254 -4.40 37.17 -11.19
CA GLU A 254 -4.08 37.56 -9.81
C GLU A 254 -3.76 36.35 -8.93
N ILE A 255 -4.59 35.29 -9.03
CA ILE A 255 -4.35 34.06 -8.23
C ILE A 255 -3.08 33.35 -8.70
N VAL A 256 -2.81 33.33 -10.01
CA VAL A 256 -1.55 32.77 -10.56
C VAL A 256 -0.36 33.55 -10.05
N LEU A 257 -0.41 34.88 -10.06
CA LEU A 257 0.66 35.73 -9.53
C LEU A 257 0.84 35.53 -8.01
N ILE A 258 -0.25 35.43 -7.23
CA ILE A 258 -0.16 35.10 -5.81
C ILE A 258 0.54 33.76 -5.63
N GLN A 259 0.22 32.75 -6.45
CA GLN A 259 0.92 31.46 -6.42
C GLN A 259 2.41 31.60 -6.76
N CYS A 260 2.77 32.42 -7.77
CA CYS A 260 4.14 32.68 -8.17
C CYS A 260 4.99 33.38 -7.08
N TYR A 261 4.35 34.14 -6.19
CA TYR A 261 5.05 34.88 -5.13
C TYR A 261 4.93 34.26 -3.73
N MET A 262 4.14 33.18 -3.55
CA MET A 262 3.97 32.50 -2.25
C MET A 262 4.20 31.01 -2.32
N GLY A 263 4.21 30.39 -3.49
CA GLY A 263 4.53 28.98 -3.68
C GLY A 263 3.50 27.98 -3.15
N TRP A 264 2.24 28.39 -2.97
CA TRP A 264 1.16 27.49 -2.56
C TRP A 264 0.91 26.38 -3.61
N ARG A 265 0.58 25.15 -3.13
CA ARG A 265 0.10 24.13 -4.05
C ARG A 265 -1.27 24.50 -4.60
N PRO A 266 -1.62 24.14 -5.85
CA PRO A 266 -2.92 24.46 -6.42
C PRO A 266 -4.11 24.07 -5.56
N GLN A 267 -4.04 22.92 -4.89
CA GLN A 267 -5.10 22.46 -3.97
C GLN A 267 -5.16 23.27 -2.69
N GLU A 268 -4.02 23.80 -2.23
CA GLU A 268 -3.93 24.60 -1.00
C GLU A 268 -4.56 25.98 -1.18
N LEU A 269 -4.47 26.58 -2.38
CA LEU A 269 -5.08 27.89 -2.66
C LEU A 269 -6.57 27.91 -2.28
N GLY A 270 -7.33 26.89 -2.68
CA GLY A 270 -8.76 26.80 -2.36
C GLY A 270 -9.07 26.46 -0.89
N LEU A 271 -8.05 26.23 -0.08
CA LEU A 271 -8.17 25.85 1.33
C LEU A 271 -7.61 26.93 2.27
N ILE A 272 -7.19 28.06 1.74
CA ILE A 272 -6.76 29.20 2.57
C ILE A 272 -8.00 29.80 3.22
N GLU A 273 -8.12 29.58 4.52
CA GLU A 273 -9.19 30.13 5.35
C GLU A 273 -8.98 31.64 5.54
N LEU A 274 -10.05 32.41 5.46
CA LEU A 274 -9.96 33.86 5.55
C LEU A 274 -9.41 34.33 6.89
N GLU A 275 -9.74 33.65 7.97
CA GLU A 275 -9.25 33.93 9.33
C GLU A 275 -7.74 33.67 9.52
N LYS A 276 -7.12 32.93 8.57
CA LYS A 276 -5.68 32.62 8.57
C LYS A 276 -4.86 33.60 7.73
N VAL A 277 -5.50 34.64 7.20
CA VAL A 277 -4.85 35.72 6.45
C VAL A 277 -4.61 36.88 7.41
N ASP A 278 -3.36 37.08 7.78
CA ASP A 278 -2.93 38.18 8.63
C ASP A 278 -2.40 39.32 7.74
N LEU A 279 -3.19 40.40 7.64
CA LEU A 279 -2.83 41.58 6.87
C LEU A 279 -2.00 42.60 7.68
N GLU A 280 -1.87 42.44 9.00
CA GLU A 280 -1.03 43.29 9.85
C GLU A 280 0.43 42.82 9.74
N ASN A 281 0.64 41.51 9.92
CA ASN A 281 1.96 40.90 9.80
C ASN A 281 2.32 40.47 8.37
N TRP A 282 1.41 40.54 7.42
CA TRP A 282 1.59 40.13 6.03
C TRP A 282 1.95 38.66 5.89
N GLU A 283 1.15 37.79 6.49
CA GLU A 283 1.34 36.37 6.51
C GLU A 283 0.06 35.62 6.17
N ILE A 284 0.21 34.43 5.58
CA ILE A 284 -0.88 33.45 5.43
C ILE A 284 -0.45 32.14 6.05
N THR A 285 -1.25 31.64 6.99
CA THR A 285 -1.05 30.32 7.57
C THR A 285 -1.98 29.30 6.93
N GLY A 286 -1.46 28.16 6.52
CA GLY A 286 -2.26 27.13 5.85
C GLY A 286 -1.45 25.93 5.41
N GLY A 287 -1.97 25.24 4.40
CA GLY A 287 -1.31 24.09 3.79
C GLY A 287 -1.88 22.75 4.22
N MET A 288 -1.56 21.74 3.42
CA MET A 288 -2.07 20.36 3.59
C MET A 288 -1.08 19.33 3.05
N LYS A 289 -1.48 18.09 3.09
CA LYS A 289 -0.87 16.92 2.44
C LYS A 289 0.31 16.29 3.17
N THR A 290 1.27 17.07 3.68
CA THR A 290 2.44 16.54 4.41
C THR A 290 2.50 17.14 5.81
N LYS A 291 3.18 16.45 6.74
CA LYS A 291 3.37 16.99 8.10
C LYS A 291 4.10 18.35 8.07
N ALA A 292 5.10 18.49 7.21
CA ALA A 292 5.84 19.74 7.01
C ALA A 292 5.05 20.82 6.26
N GLY A 293 4.03 20.42 5.49
CA GLY A 293 3.20 21.34 4.70
C GLY A 293 1.96 21.85 5.41
N THR A 294 1.57 21.22 6.53
CA THR A 294 0.35 21.57 7.27
C THR A 294 0.66 22.69 8.26
N ASN A 295 -0.23 23.71 8.33
CA ASN A 295 -0.11 24.86 9.24
C ASN A 295 1.23 25.61 9.11
N ARG A 296 1.77 25.71 7.88
CA ARG A 296 2.94 26.53 7.64
C ARG A 296 2.53 27.98 7.41
N THR A 297 3.34 28.89 7.89
CA THR A 297 3.20 30.32 7.65
C THR A 297 4.07 30.73 6.46
N VAL A 298 3.48 31.48 5.53
CA VAL A 298 4.14 32.01 4.34
C VAL A 298 3.96 33.51 4.31
N PRO A 299 5.05 34.30 4.31
CA PRO A 299 4.96 35.76 4.20
C PRO A 299 4.35 36.18 2.85
N ILE A 300 3.59 37.28 2.87
CA ILE A 300 3.02 37.88 1.67
C ILE A 300 4.04 38.87 1.06
N HIS A 301 4.60 38.53 -0.09
CA HIS A 301 5.54 39.38 -0.78
C HIS A 301 4.92 40.77 -1.09
N PRO A 302 5.63 41.89 -0.87
CA PRO A 302 5.08 43.26 -1.05
C PRO A 302 4.41 43.47 -2.40
N ARG A 303 4.95 42.91 -3.47
CA ARG A 303 4.45 43.08 -4.83
C ARG A 303 3.02 42.58 -5.04
N ILE A 304 2.58 41.61 -4.24
CA ILE A 304 1.24 41.00 -4.38
C ILE A 304 0.27 41.39 -3.26
N ARG A 305 0.67 42.26 -2.33
CA ARG A 305 -0.18 42.67 -1.18
C ARG A 305 -1.53 43.19 -1.64
N GLN A 306 -1.54 44.09 -2.64
CA GLN A 306 -2.78 44.66 -3.17
C GLN A 306 -3.70 43.60 -3.77
N LEU A 307 -3.14 42.56 -4.41
CA LEU A 307 -3.92 41.45 -4.95
C LEU A 307 -4.56 40.64 -3.81
N VAL A 308 -3.81 40.36 -2.75
CA VAL A 308 -4.33 39.66 -1.57
C VAL A 308 -5.43 40.47 -0.89
N ILE A 309 -5.24 41.79 -0.68
CA ILE A 309 -6.26 42.66 -0.11
C ILE A 309 -7.54 42.65 -0.94
N LYS A 310 -7.42 42.71 -2.29
CA LYS A 310 -8.58 42.67 -3.18
C LYS A 310 -9.39 41.39 -2.98
N TRP A 311 -8.74 40.23 -2.95
CA TRP A 311 -9.39 38.95 -2.71
C TRP A 311 -9.92 38.80 -1.29
N TYR A 312 -9.23 39.34 -0.29
CA TYR A 312 -9.67 39.37 1.11
C TYR A 312 -10.97 40.16 1.26
N ASN A 313 -11.01 41.39 0.75
CA ASN A 313 -12.19 42.25 0.80
C ASN A 313 -13.38 41.61 0.06
N LYS A 314 -13.12 40.95 -1.04
CA LYS A 314 -14.16 40.19 -1.76
C LYS A 314 -14.69 39.04 -0.92
N ALA A 315 -13.83 38.24 -0.32
CA ALA A 315 -14.22 37.13 0.53
C ALA A 315 -15.09 37.62 1.70
N GLN A 316 -14.72 38.75 2.31
CA GLN A 316 -15.54 39.40 3.37
C GLN A 316 -16.93 39.82 2.85
N LYS A 317 -17.00 40.48 1.70
CA LYS A 317 -18.28 40.88 1.09
C LYS A 317 -19.19 39.70 0.79
N LEU A 318 -18.62 38.55 0.43
CA LEU A 318 -19.35 37.32 0.15
C LEU A 318 -19.63 36.50 1.39
N ASN A 319 -19.18 36.94 2.57
CA ASN A 319 -19.21 36.16 3.81
C ASN A 319 -18.66 34.75 3.61
N SER A 320 -17.51 34.66 2.99
CA SER A 320 -16.84 33.41 2.63
C SER A 320 -15.86 32.97 3.71
N GLU A 321 -15.84 31.66 3.98
CA GLU A 321 -14.87 31.02 4.85
C GLU A 321 -13.44 31.02 4.23
N TYR A 322 -13.35 31.07 2.88
CA TYR A 322 -12.08 30.92 2.15
C TYR A 322 -11.72 32.20 1.40
N LEU A 323 -10.40 32.46 1.29
CA LEU A 323 -9.86 33.64 0.59
C LEU A 323 -10.24 33.65 -0.89
N PHE A 324 -10.05 32.52 -1.59
CA PHE A 324 -10.32 32.45 -3.03
C PHE A 324 -11.65 31.76 -3.28
N ASN A 325 -12.55 32.50 -3.90
CA ASN A 325 -13.89 32.05 -4.21
C ASN A 325 -14.13 32.02 -5.72
N CYS A 326 -14.90 31.05 -6.20
CA CYS A 326 -15.42 31.07 -7.55
C CYS A 326 -16.70 31.91 -7.61
N THR A 327 -16.69 32.95 -8.41
CA THR A 327 -17.83 33.86 -8.60
C THR A 327 -18.62 33.60 -9.85
N ASP A 328 -18.80 32.36 -10.24
CA ASP A 328 -19.77 32.08 -11.29
C ASP A 328 -21.17 32.32 -10.70
N THR A 329 -21.85 33.29 -11.22
CA THR A 329 -23.12 33.89 -10.73
C THR A 329 -24.29 32.87 -10.57
N ASN A 330 -24.13 31.67 -11.07
CA ASN A 330 -25.11 30.56 -10.99
C ASN A 330 -24.74 29.46 -9.99
N THR A 331 -23.73 29.67 -9.14
CA THR A 331 -23.24 28.61 -8.26
C THR A 331 -23.83 28.74 -6.87
N ALA A 332 -24.47 27.69 -6.35
CA ALA A 332 -24.93 27.64 -4.97
C ALA A 332 -23.78 27.95 -4.01
N ARG A 333 -24.06 28.62 -2.87
CA ARG A 333 -23.07 29.03 -1.85
C ARG A 333 -22.08 27.91 -1.47
N SER A 334 -22.54 26.66 -1.44
CA SER A 334 -21.71 25.48 -1.16
C SER A 334 -20.62 25.19 -2.21
N ASN A 335 -20.71 25.80 -3.39
CA ASN A 335 -19.77 25.58 -4.52
C ASN A 335 -18.85 26.79 -4.79
N LEU A 336 -18.82 27.77 -3.92
CA LEU A 336 -17.93 28.94 -4.09
C LEU A 336 -16.44 28.59 -3.90
N LYS A 337 -16.14 27.49 -3.27
CA LYS A 337 -14.76 27.02 -3.01
C LYS A 337 -14.00 26.81 -4.31
N LEU A 338 -12.77 27.33 -4.37
CA LEU A 338 -11.84 27.04 -5.45
C LEU A 338 -11.34 25.61 -5.33
N THR A 339 -11.77 24.72 -6.21
CA THR A 339 -11.26 23.37 -6.30
C THR A 339 -10.06 23.30 -7.27
N TYR A 340 -9.25 22.22 -7.14
CA TYR A 340 -8.16 21.99 -8.09
C TYR A 340 -8.61 21.98 -9.55
N ASP A 341 -9.73 21.32 -9.86
CA ASP A 341 -10.24 21.23 -11.24
C ASP A 341 -10.72 22.58 -11.76
N LYS A 342 -11.33 23.41 -10.91
CA LYS A 342 -11.70 24.78 -11.28
C LYS A 342 -10.46 25.61 -11.57
N TYR A 343 -9.45 25.56 -10.68
CA TYR A 343 -8.19 26.28 -10.89
C TYR A 343 -7.48 25.82 -12.16
N ARG A 344 -7.39 24.53 -12.40
CA ARG A 344 -6.81 23.96 -13.62
C ARG A 344 -7.48 24.51 -14.89
N ARG A 345 -8.81 24.47 -14.96
CA ARG A 345 -9.56 25.01 -16.11
C ARG A 345 -9.33 26.50 -16.33
N ARG A 346 -9.17 27.27 -15.24
CA ARG A 346 -8.88 28.71 -15.35
C ARG A 346 -7.46 28.97 -15.83
N ILE A 347 -6.49 28.16 -15.44
CA ILE A 347 -5.14 28.22 -16.01
C ILE A 347 -5.18 27.90 -17.52
N GLU A 348 -5.86 26.84 -17.93
CA GLU A 348 -6.02 26.48 -19.35
C GLU A 348 -6.61 27.67 -20.15
N ALA A 349 -7.67 28.28 -19.64
CA ALA A 349 -8.28 29.46 -20.28
C ALA A 349 -7.35 30.69 -20.30
N LEU A 350 -6.53 30.90 -19.26
CA LEU A 350 -5.55 31.99 -19.24
C LEU A 350 -4.40 31.76 -20.23
N VAL A 351 -3.93 30.54 -20.35
CA VAL A 351 -2.89 30.14 -21.30
C VAL A 351 -3.32 30.51 -22.71
N ASP A 352 -4.55 30.17 -23.07
CA ASP A 352 -5.11 30.48 -24.40
C ASP A 352 -5.33 32.00 -24.57
N ALA A 353 -5.92 32.68 -23.58
CA ALA A 353 -6.29 34.10 -23.67
C ALA A 353 -5.08 35.05 -23.71
N LEU A 354 -3.97 34.68 -23.08
CA LEU A 354 -2.76 35.51 -22.97
C LEU A 354 -1.62 35.02 -23.88
N ASP A 355 -1.87 34.02 -24.70
CA ASP A 355 -0.85 33.41 -25.56
C ASP A 355 0.41 33.05 -24.75
N LEU A 356 0.22 32.27 -23.69
CA LEU A 356 1.28 31.70 -22.83
C LEU A 356 1.72 30.33 -23.36
N ASN A 357 2.81 29.81 -22.84
CA ASN A 357 3.24 28.48 -23.20
C ASN A 357 2.11 27.43 -22.97
N PRO A 358 1.65 26.70 -23.99
CA PRO A 358 0.54 25.74 -23.89
C PRO A 358 0.82 24.56 -22.93
N ASP A 359 2.07 24.35 -22.56
CA ASP A 359 2.44 23.32 -21.62
C ASP A 359 2.28 23.70 -20.15
N HIS A 360 1.93 24.95 -19.86
CA HIS A 360 1.68 25.39 -18.48
C HIS A 360 0.54 24.63 -17.81
N ARG A 361 0.75 24.36 -16.54
CA ARG A 361 -0.18 23.61 -15.66
C ARG A 361 -0.32 24.31 -14.30
N ALA A 362 -1.33 23.91 -13.55
CA ALA A 362 -1.66 24.50 -12.27
C ALA A 362 -0.51 24.54 -11.23
N HIS A 363 0.48 23.66 -11.35
CA HIS A 363 1.66 23.65 -10.45
C HIS A 363 2.76 24.63 -10.83
N ASP A 364 2.71 25.23 -12.02
CA ASP A 364 3.83 25.99 -12.54
C ASP A 364 4.03 27.33 -11.83
N GLY A 365 2.98 27.96 -11.31
CA GLY A 365 3.13 29.11 -10.43
C GLY A 365 3.98 28.82 -9.20
N ARG A 366 3.80 27.66 -8.57
CA ARG A 366 4.64 27.22 -7.45
C ARG A 366 6.08 26.93 -7.89
N ASN A 367 6.28 26.34 -9.06
CA ASN A 367 7.60 26.12 -9.61
C ASN A 367 8.31 27.45 -9.96
N THR A 368 7.54 28.43 -10.43
CA THR A 368 8.03 29.81 -10.65
C THR A 368 8.52 30.42 -9.35
N PHE A 369 7.75 30.32 -8.25
CA PHE A 369 8.19 30.77 -6.93
C PHE A 369 9.53 30.17 -6.52
N ILE A 370 9.66 28.83 -6.60
CA ILE A 370 10.90 28.15 -6.23
C ILE A 370 12.06 28.61 -7.10
N THR A 371 11.83 28.78 -8.41
CA THR A 371 12.85 29.24 -9.36
C THR A 371 13.28 30.68 -9.05
N MET A 372 12.33 31.58 -8.80
CA MET A 372 12.60 32.96 -8.42
C MET A 372 13.39 33.02 -7.10
N CYS A 373 12.99 32.25 -6.08
CA CYS A 373 13.72 32.17 -4.82
C CYS A 373 15.18 31.72 -5.02
N LYS A 374 15.40 30.66 -5.81
CA LYS A 374 16.76 30.16 -6.07
C LYS A 374 17.61 31.18 -6.84
N ASN A 375 17.05 31.84 -7.84
CA ASN A 375 17.74 32.87 -8.60
C ASN A 375 18.08 34.10 -7.75
N ALA A 376 17.24 34.42 -6.77
CA ALA A 376 17.46 35.53 -5.84
C ALA A 376 18.36 35.18 -4.64
N GLY A 377 18.87 33.94 -4.54
CA GLY A 377 19.72 33.52 -3.42
C GLY A 377 18.97 33.42 -2.08
N VAL A 378 17.69 33.11 -2.12
CA VAL A 378 16.89 32.78 -0.91
C VAL A 378 17.43 31.50 -0.28
N ASP A 379 17.56 31.50 1.04
CA ASP A 379 18.01 30.33 1.81
C ASP A 379 17.17 29.08 1.48
N GLU A 380 17.82 27.94 1.26
CA GLU A 380 17.14 26.71 0.85
C GLU A 380 16.14 26.20 1.89
N TYR A 381 16.43 26.39 3.18
CA TYR A 381 15.52 25.98 4.24
C TYR A 381 14.32 26.94 4.35
N ALA A 382 14.50 28.23 4.02
CA ALA A 382 13.39 29.16 3.87
C ALA A 382 12.47 28.74 2.73
N ILE A 383 13.02 28.39 1.56
CA ILE A 383 12.24 27.85 0.45
C ILE A 383 11.49 26.60 0.89
N LYS A 384 12.16 25.60 1.49
CA LYS A 384 11.53 24.37 1.98
C LYS A 384 10.40 24.65 2.96
N SER A 385 10.59 25.58 3.89
CA SER A 385 9.59 25.99 4.88
C SER A 385 8.38 26.63 4.21
N MET A 386 8.58 27.62 3.33
CA MET A 386 7.48 28.31 2.62
C MET A 386 6.70 27.38 1.71
N VAL A 387 7.37 26.44 0.99
CA VAL A 387 6.67 25.50 0.11
C VAL A 387 6.18 24.24 0.83
N GLY A 388 6.57 23.99 2.07
CA GLY A 388 6.18 22.80 2.84
C GLY A 388 6.81 21.52 2.30
N HIS A 389 8.10 21.55 1.99
CA HIS A 389 8.93 20.38 1.76
C HIS A 389 9.52 19.90 3.08
N GLU A 390 9.73 18.58 3.18
CA GLU A 390 10.34 18.02 4.38
C GLU A 390 11.83 18.39 4.46
N ILE A 391 12.26 18.81 5.63
CA ILE A 391 13.67 19.10 5.94
C ILE A 391 14.21 17.84 6.61
N TYR A 392 15.15 17.16 5.92
CA TYR A 392 15.80 15.95 6.43
C TYR A 392 17.03 16.23 7.27
N ASP A 393 17.61 17.41 7.15
CA ASP A 393 18.75 17.83 7.94
C ASP A 393 18.33 17.97 9.42
N ILE A 394 18.96 17.17 10.28
CA ILE A 394 18.65 17.12 11.71
C ILE A 394 19.07 18.42 12.40
N THR A 395 20.19 19.00 11.97
CA THR A 395 20.70 20.26 12.55
C THR A 395 19.70 21.38 12.32
N GLU A 396 19.21 21.52 11.10
CA GLU A 396 18.23 22.54 10.76
C GLU A 396 16.87 22.28 11.43
N LYS A 397 16.42 21.03 11.42
CA LYS A 397 15.09 20.67 11.93
C LYS A 397 14.96 20.74 13.45
N VAL A 398 16.02 20.41 14.19
CA VAL A 398 15.97 20.20 15.64
C VAL A 398 16.71 21.28 16.39
N TYR A 399 17.86 21.70 15.92
CA TYR A 399 18.78 22.58 16.66
C TYR A 399 18.74 24.04 16.19
N THR A 400 18.28 24.29 14.95
CA THR A 400 18.21 25.65 14.43
C THR A 400 16.86 26.29 14.78
N LYS A 401 16.88 27.34 15.61
CA LYS A 401 15.72 28.17 15.88
C LYS A 401 15.85 29.46 15.09
N ARG A 402 14.97 29.64 14.11
CA ARG A 402 14.93 30.84 13.28
C ARG A 402 14.03 31.89 13.91
N ASP A 403 14.43 33.15 13.76
CA ASP A 403 13.57 34.28 14.08
C ASP A 403 12.30 34.25 13.21
N PRO A 404 11.09 34.52 13.73
CA PRO A 404 9.88 34.64 12.91
C PRO A 404 10.04 35.61 11.74
N GLN A 405 10.82 36.67 11.88
CA GLN A 405 11.11 37.66 10.84
C GLN A 405 12.03 37.09 9.71
N TRP A 406 12.67 35.95 9.94
CA TRP A 406 13.61 35.38 8.95
C TRP A 406 12.95 35.09 7.60
N LEU A 407 11.77 34.51 7.58
CA LEU A 407 11.06 34.22 6.32
C LEU A 407 10.68 35.49 5.57
N HIS A 408 10.33 36.58 6.31
CA HIS A 408 10.06 37.88 5.71
C HIS A 408 11.30 38.47 5.04
N ASN A 409 12.46 38.38 5.69
CA ASN A 409 13.71 38.88 5.15
C ASN A 409 14.13 38.05 3.91
N GLU A 410 13.89 36.76 3.95
CA GLU A 410 14.22 35.87 2.82
C GLU A 410 13.33 36.12 1.59
N ILE A 411 12.00 36.29 1.77
CA ILE A 411 11.11 36.52 0.64
C ILE A 411 11.36 37.86 -0.08
N LEU A 412 11.85 38.87 0.66
CA LEU A 412 12.19 40.19 0.11
C LEU A 412 13.37 40.16 -0.88
N LYS A 413 14.16 39.09 -0.92
CA LYS A 413 15.21 38.93 -1.92
C LYS A 413 14.67 38.74 -3.35
N ILE A 414 13.42 38.30 -3.48
CA ILE A 414 12.74 38.17 -4.77
C ILE A 414 12.40 39.57 -5.30
N GLN A 415 12.80 39.84 -6.54
CA GLN A 415 12.54 41.14 -7.21
C GLN A 415 11.24 41.13 -8.03
#